data_5d4b785e978c6a7247381502d751a46c
#
_entry.id   5d4b785e978c6a7247381502d751a46c
#
_cell.length_a   1.000
_cell.length_b   1.000
_cell.length_c   1.000
_cell.angle_alpha   90.00
_cell.angle_beta   90.00
_cell.angle_gamma   90.00
#
_symmetry.space_group_name_H-M   'P 1'
#
loop_
_entity.id
_entity.type
_entity.pdbx_description
1 polymer ?
#
loop_
_entity_poly.entity_id
_entity_poly.type
_entity_poly.pdbx_seq_one_letter_code
_entity_poly.pdbx_strand_id
1 'polypeptide(L)'
;MWQAIAYYAVLALESVVGVFGIRLYEEPGYDVIDRLADQVEIRRYGPRLAAEVQLPAAGEAGSSEAFQLLFAYIAGGNRTASSKNVRIAMTVPVQVHDRERAAMTVPVQTSRANGLVRMRFFLPAKFRLENAPTPVDDRVRLVTTPGETIAILRYSGSGIDRAQRQAELTVALALSAWRPSGEPYTLNYDAPFTLPFLRRNEAAAAVEKAP
;
A
#
# COMPACT_ATOMS: atom_id res chain seq x y z
N MET A 1 7.97 -31.90 -8.02
CA MET A 1 6.96 -31.77 -9.08
C MET A 1 5.55 -31.52 -8.51
N TRP A 2 5.02 -32.33 -7.62
CA TRP A 2 3.70 -32.13 -6.98
C TRP A 2 3.52 -30.79 -6.25
N GLN A 3 4.53 -30.31 -5.52
CA GLN A 3 4.48 -29.03 -4.83
C GLN A 3 4.38 -27.83 -5.79
N ALA A 4 5.00 -27.93 -6.96
CA ALA A 4 4.88 -26.89 -7.98
C ALA A 4 3.47 -26.88 -8.60
N ILE A 5 2.92 -28.05 -8.88
CA ILE A 5 1.56 -28.21 -9.45
C ILE A 5 0.52 -27.67 -8.43
N ALA A 6 0.62 -28.06 -7.17
CA ALA A 6 -0.27 -27.56 -6.11
C ALA A 6 -0.17 -26.04 -5.97
N TYR A 7 1.02 -25.48 -6.07
CA TYR A 7 1.24 -24.04 -6.00
C TYR A 7 0.56 -23.30 -7.17
N TYR A 8 0.75 -23.77 -8.41
CA TYR A 8 0.12 -23.14 -9.58
C TYR A 8 -1.41 -23.31 -9.57
N ALA A 9 -1.92 -24.43 -9.04
CA ALA A 9 -3.35 -24.63 -8.86
C ALA A 9 -3.94 -23.63 -7.83
N VAL A 10 -3.27 -23.42 -6.71
CA VAL A 10 -3.67 -22.42 -5.71
C VAL A 10 -3.60 -21.01 -6.31
N LEU A 11 -2.52 -20.67 -7.02
CA LEU A 11 -2.37 -19.37 -7.66
C LEU A 11 -3.45 -19.11 -8.72
N ALA A 12 -3.80 -20.13 -9.50
CA ALA A 12 -4.88 -20.05 -10.49
C ALA A 12 -6.24 -19.86 -9.81
N LEU A 13 -6.50 -20.59 -8.72
CA LEU A 13 -7.72 -20.45 -7.93
C LEU A 13 -7.81 -19.07 -7.29
N GLU A 14 -6.74 -18.58 -6.66
CA GLU A 14 -6.64 -17.24 -6.09
C GLU A 14 -6.85 -16.15 -7.16
N SER A 15 -6.31 -16.36 -8.37
CA SER A 15 -6.51 -15.43 -9.48
C SER A 15 -7.97 -15.39 -9.95
N VAL A 16 -8.63 -16.55 -10.10
CA VAL A 16 -10.05 -16.62 -10.47
C VAL A 16 -10.91 -15.97 -9.38
N VAL A 17 -10.67 -16.30 -8.14
CA VAL A 17 -11.39 -15.75 -6.99
C VAL A 17 -11.14 -14.23 -6.86
N GLY A 18 -9.91 -13.80 -7.13
CA GLY A 18 -9.52 -12.39 -7.13
C GLY A 18 -10.22 -11.53 -8.20
N VAL A 19 -10.59 -12.10 -9.36
CA VAL A 19 -11.41 -11.40 -10.37
C VAL A 19 -12.74 -10.94 -9.77
N PHE A 20 -13.33 -11.73 -8.88
CA PHE A 20 -14.59 -11.45 -8.20
C PHE A 20 -14.42 -10.63 -6.90
N GLY A 21 -13.23 -10.12 -6.62
CA GLY A 21 -12.97 -9.29 -5.43
C GLY A 21 -12.99 -10.07 -4.11
N ILE A 22 -12.86 -11.38 -4.14
CA ILE A 22 -12.73 -12.21 -2.94
C ILE A 22 -11.26 -12.19 -2.52
N ARG A 23 -10.99 -11.68 -1.32
CA ARG A 23 -9.65 -11.46 -0.77
C ARG A 23 -9.32 -12.56 0.21
N LEU A 24 -8.38 -13.42 -0.18
CA LEU A 24 -7.84 -14.48 0.68
C LEU A 24 -6.53 -14.06 1.38
N TYR A 25 -6.14 -12.79 1.23
CA TYR A 25 -4.90 -12.25 1.75
C TYR A 25 -5.05 -11.75 3.19
N GLU A 26 -3.97 -11.87 3.96
CA GLU A 26 -3.89 -11.31 5.31
C GLU A 26 -3.97 -9.78 5.25
N GLU A 27 -4.81 -9.18 6.08
CA GLU A 27 -4.88 -7.74 6.29
C GLU A 27 -4.27 -7.42 7.68
N PRO A 28 -3.47 -6.33 7.80
CA PRO A 28 -3.02 -5.88 9.11
C PRO A 28 -4.22 -5.51 10.00
N GLY A 29 -4.21 -6.02 11.22
CA GLY A 29 -5.24 -5.68 12.20
C GLY A 29 -5.24 -4.19 12.56
N TYR A 30 -6.42 -3.64 12.81
CA TYR A 30 -6.62 -2.27 13.26
C TYR A 30 -7.85 -2.15 14.16
N ASP A 31 -7.87 -1.08 14.96
CA ASP A 31 -9.05 -0.67 15.72
C ASP A 31 -9.69 0.56 15.08
N VAL A 32 -10.99 0.56 14.87
CA VAL A 32 -11.74 1.77 14.49
C VAL A 32 -11.98 2.57 15.76
N ILE A 33 -11.34 3.75 15.85
CA ILE A 33 -11.40 4.59 17.06
C ILE A 33 -12.32 5.79 16.91
N ASP A 34 -12.71 6.13 15.68
CA ASP A 34 -13.67 7.21 15.38
C ASP A 34 -14.26 7.03 13.98
N ARG A 35 -15.39 7.67 13.70
CA ARG A 35 -16.04 7.74 12.39
C ARG A 35 -16.49 9.15 12.09
N LEU A 36 -16.04 9.68 10.94
CA LEU A 36 -16.37 11.01 10.47
C LEU A 36 -17.38 10.87 9.33
N ALA A 37 -18.60 11.36 9.51
CA ALA A 37 -19.69 11.13 8.58
C ALA A 37 -19.80 9.62 8.23
N ASP A 38 -20.64 9.24 7.26
CA ASP A 38 -20.91 7.82 7.02
C ASP A 38 -19.79 7.05 6.28
N GLN A 39 -18.68 7.71 5.91
CA GLN A 39 -17.71 7.10 4.99
C GLN A 39 -16.25 7.15 5.44
N VAL A 40 -15.87 7.98 6.40
CA VAL A 40 -14.49 8.13 6.85
C VAL A 40 -14.30 7.44 8.20
N GLU A 41 -13.43 6.45 8.25
CA GLU A 41 -13.01 5.78 9.48
C GLU A 41 -11.65 6.30 9.95
N ILE A 42 -11.53 6.54 11.24
CA ILE A 42 -10.23 6.75 11.89
C ILE A 42 -9.79 5.42 12.48
N ARG A 43 -8.72 4.88 11.93
CA ARG A 43 -8.19 3.57 12.32
C ARG A 43 -6.86 3.72 13.02
N ARG A 44 -6.67 2.96 14.09
CA ARG A 44 -5.41 2.81 14.80
C ARG A 44 -4.77 1.49 14.42
N TYR A 45 -3.56 1.56 13.88
CA TYR A 45 -2.73 0.40 13.55
C TYR A 45 -1.59 0.27 14.55
N GLY A 46 -1.27 -0.98 14.93
CA GLY A 46 -0.04 -1.29 15.65
C GLY A 46 1.21 -1.15 14.76
N PRO A 47 2.42 -1.31 15.32
CA PRO A 47 3.66 -1.38 14.53
C PRO A 47 3.60 -2.50 13.49
N ARG A 48 4.08 -2.23 12.28
CA ARG A 48 4.05 -3.18 11.15
C ARG A 48 5.39 -3.21 10.44
N LEU A 49 5.80 -4.40 10.00
CA LEU A 49 6.96 -4.54 9.12
C LEU A 49 6.50 -4.45 7.66
N ALA A 50 7.22 -3.72 6.86
CA ALA A 50 6.97 -3.61 5.42
C ALA A 50 8.27 -3.76 4.62
N ALA A 51 8.15 -4.28 3.41
CA ALA A 51 9.12 -4.11 2.35
C ALA A 51 8.79 -2.81 1.62
N GLU A 52 9.76 -1.92 1.45
CA GLU A 52 9.60 -0.60 0.85
C GLU A 52 10.53 -0.43 -0.35
N VAL A 53 10.02 0.18 -1.39
CA VAL A 53 10.79 0.67 -2.54
C VAL A 53 10.52 2.15 -2.71
N GLN A 54 11.58 2.92 -2.99
CA GLN A 54 11.51 4.34 -3.36
C GLN A 54 12.23 4.53 -4.68
N LEU A 55 11.53 5.03 -5.70
CA LEU A 55 12.08 5.27 -7.04
C LEU A 55 11.96 6.74 -7.43
N PRO A 56 12.98 7.30 -8.11
CA PRO A 56 12.94 8.65 -8.66
C PRO A 56 12.13 8.68 -9.98
N ALA A 57 10.92 8.17 -9.94
CA ALA A 57 10.01 8.08 -11.07
C ALA A 57 8.59 8.37 -10.60
N ALA A 58 7.81 9.08 -11.41
CA ALA A 58 6.41 9.37 -11.12
C ALA A 58 5.49 8.60 -12.06
N GLY A 59 4.22 8.45 -11.65
CA GLY A 59 3.16 7.89 -12.47
C GLY A 59 3.16 6.36 -12.55
N GLU A 60 2.46 5.85 -13.57
CA GLU A 60 2.22 4.42 -13.72
C GLU A 60 3.48 3.59 -13.95
N ALA A 61 4.46 4.12 -14.70
CA ALA A 61 5.71 3.40 -14.96
C ALA A 61 6.51 3.17 -13.67
N GLY A 62 6.65 4.19 -12.83
CA GLY A 62 7.34 4.07 -11.54
C GLY A 62 6.59 3.18 -10.57
N SER A 63 5.26 3.26 -10.55
CA SER A 63 4.43 2.38 -9.72
C SER A 63 4.53 0.92 -10.18
N SER A 64 4.58 0.66 -11.49
CA SER A 64 4.75 -0.68 -12.04
C SER A 64 6.12 -1.27 -11.70
N GLU A 65 7.20 -0.49 -11.83
CA GLU A 65 8.55 -0.93 -11.45
C GLU A 65 8.66 -1.22 -9.95
N ALA A 66 8.16 -0.33 -9.10
CA ALA A 66 8.15 -0.52 -7.65
C ALA A 66 7.38 -1.78 -7.25
N PHE A 67 6.24 -2.02 -7.89
CA PHE A 67 5.46 -3.24 -7.67
C PHE A 67 6.25 -4.50 -8.06
N GLN A 68 6.90 -4.50 -9.22
CA GLN A 68 7.68 -5.65 -9.69
C GLN A 68 8.83 -5.99 -8.74
N LEU A 69 9.53 -4.99 -8.20
CA LEU A 69 10.60 -5.19 -7.23
C LEU A 69 10.09 -5.81 -5.92
N LEU A 70 9.00 -5.28 -5.38
CA LEU A 70 8.39 -5.81 -4.17
C LEU A 70 7.80 -7.20 -4.38
N PHE A 71 7.19 -7.43 -5.54
CA PHE A 71 6.69 -8.75 -5.91
C PHE A 71 7.82 -9.77 -6.05
N ALA A 72 8.93 -9.41 -6.70
CA ALA A 72 10.11 -10.27 -6.79
C ALA A 72 10.62 -10.66 -5.39
N TYR A 73 10.67 -9.71 -4.45
CA TYR A 73 11.06 -9.96 -3.07
C TYR A 73 10.19 -11.01 -2.40
N ILE A 74 8.86 -10.90 -2.46
CA ILE A 74 7.95 -11.87 -1.82
C ILE A 74 7.90 -13.20 -2.58
N ALA A 75 8.17 -13.22 -3.88
CA ALA A 75 8.21 -14.41 -4.71
C ALA A 75 9.47 -15.28 -4.51
N GLY A 76 10.43 -14.81 -3.71
CA GLY A 76 11.66 -15.53 -3.38
C GLY A 76 12.95 -14.78 -3.73
N GLY A 77 12.89 -13.54 -4.17
CA GLY A 77 14.04 -12.63 -4.31
C GLY A 77 14.58 -12.17 -2.95
N ASN A 78 14.73 -13.11 -2.03
CA ASN A 78 15.14 -12.87 -0.65
C ASN A 78 16.01 -14.01 -0.13
N ARG A 79 16.66 -13.80 1.01
CA ARG A 79 17.49 -14.79 1.69
C ARG A 79 17.16 -14.84 3.17
N THR A 80 16.92 -16.04 3.69
CA THR A 80 16.83 -16.28 5.14
C THR A 80 18.22 -16.31 5.76
N ALA A 81 18.31 -16.29 7.09
CA ALA A 81 19.55 -16.48 7.84
C ALA A 81 20.28 -17.79 7.44
N SER A 82 19.56 -18.82 6.98
CA SER A 82 20.13 -20.07 6.46
C SER A 82 20.45 -20.01 4.97
N SER A 83 20.51 -18.83 4.35
CA SER A 83 20.80 -18.58 2.94
C SER A 83 19.82 -19.25 1.95
N LYS A 84 18.60 -19.56 2.39
CA LYS A 84 17.53 -20.10 1.54
C LYS A 84 16.60 -19.00 1.08
N ASN A 85 16.16 -19.09 -0.16
CA ASN A 85 15.09 -18.26 -0.68
C ASN A 85 13.75 -18.81 -0.19
N VAL A 86 12.86 -17.93 0.25
CA VAL A 86 11.53 -18.32 0.72
C VAL A 86 10.46 -17.47 0.05
N ARG A 87 9.30 -18.05 -0.16
CA ARG A 87 8.12 -17.31 -0.60
C ARG A 87 7.41 -16.75 0.62
N ILE A 88 7.08 -15.48 0.53
CA ILE A 88 6.33 -14.74 1.56
C ILE A 88 4.91 -14.60 1.03
N ALA A 89 3.92 -14.92 1.85
CA ALA A 89 2.53 -14.69 1.47
C ALA A 89 2.30 -13.19 1.23
N MET A 90 1.60 -12.86 0.15
CA MET A 90 1.20 -11.48 -0.10
C MET A 90 0.20 -11.04 0.96
N THR A 91 0.29 -9.80 1.40
CA THR A 91 -0.70 -9.17 2.26
C THR A 91 -1.31 -7.96 1.55
N VAL A 92 -2.46 -7.54 1.97
CA VAL A 92 -3.11 -6.32 1.50
C VAL A 92 -3.35 -5.37 2.68
N PRO A 93 -3.35 -4.08 2.49
CA PRO A 93 -3.24 -3.34 1.23
C PRO A 93 -1.80 -3.10 0.76
N VAL A 94 -1.66 -2.79 -0.53
CA VAL A 94 -0.46 -2.16 -1.09
C VAL A 94 -0.57 -0.66 -0.87
N GLN A 95 0.38 -0.08 -0.15
CA GLN A 95 0.44 1.35 0.11
C GLN A 95 1.24 2.06 -0.99
N VAL A 96 0.66 3.04 -1.65
CA VAL A 96 1.28 3.82 -2.72
C VAL A 96 1.22 5.30 -2.38
N HIS A 97 2.39 5.93 -2.29
CA HIS A 97 2.54 7.39 -2.26
C HIS A 97 3.05 7.82 -3.64
N ASP A 98 2.23 8.51 -4.38
CA ASP A 98 2.58 9.08 -5.68
C ASP A 98 2.54 10.60 -5.55
N ARG A 99 3.70 11.24 -5.61
CA ARG A 99 3.78 12.70 -5.64
C ARG A 99 3.59 13.18 -7.08
N GLU A 100 2.36 13.22 -7.53
CA GLU A 100 2.01 14.05 -8.67
C GLU A 100 2.14 15.53 -8.31
N ARG A 101 2.76 16.30 -9.21
CA ARG A 101 2.85 17.74 -9.10
C ARG A 101 1.46 18.33 -8.99
N ALA A 102 1.12 18.94 -7.87
CA ALA A 102 0.11 19.98 -7.87
C ALA A 102 0.61 21.10 -8.80
N ALA A 103 -0.13 21.39 -9.85
CA ALA A 103 0.14 22.52 -10.73
C ALA A 103 0.01 23.80 -9.91
N MET A 104 1.11 24.33 -9.41
CA MET A 104 1.15 25.66 -8.86
C MET A 104 1.28 26.65 -10.01
N THR A 105 0.22 27.38 -10.24
CA THR A 105 0.22 28.59 -11.08
C THR A 105 0.95 29.71 -10.33
N VAL A 106 2.24 29.87 -10.58
CA VAL A 106 2.98 31.16 -10.57
C VAL A 106 4.38 30.90 -11.17
N PRO A 107 4.96 31.85 -11.96
CA PRO A 107 6.22 31.61 -12.62
C PRO A 107 7.38 31.83 -11.67
N VAL A 108 8.24 30.86 -11.45
CA VAL A 108 9.66 31.05 -11.18
C VAL A 108 10.43 29.72 -11.11
N GLN A 109 11.49 29.66 -11.91
CA GLN A 109 12.69 28.83 -11.82
C GLN A 109 12.54 27.29 -11.81
N THR A 110 13.06 26.75 -12.89
CA THR A 110 13.46 25.37 -13.11
C THR A 110 14.23 24.75 -11.95
N SER A 111 13.55 24.10 -11.04
CA SER A 111 14.08 22.95 -10.33
C SER A 111 13.25 21.74 -10.77
N ARG A 112 13.89 20.77 -11.40
CA ARG A 112 13.30 19.47 -11.69
C ARG A 112 12.96 18.80 -10.36
N ALA A 113 11.76 19.01 -9.84
CA ALA A 113 11.20 18.19 -8.77
C ALA A 113 10.97 16.81 -9.41
N ASN A 114 11.92 15.90 -9.25
CA ASN A 114 11.77 14.51 -9.65
C ASN A 114 10.60 13.92 -8.88
N GLY A 115 9.57 13.45 -9.59
CA GLY A 115 8.52 12.67 -8.99
C GLY A 115 9.14 11.50 -8.22
N LEU A 116 8.63 11.21 -7.03
CA LEU A 116 9.08 10.11 -6.20
C LEU A 116 7.91 9.16 -5.97
N VAL A 117 8.06 7.91 -6.38
CA VAL A 117 7.14 6.85 -6.00
C VAL A 117 7.70 6.13 -4.78
N ARG A 118 6.91 6.03 -3.73
CA ARG A 118 7.15 5.15 -2.58
C ARG A 118 6.06 4.10 -2.52
N MET A 119 6.44 2.84 -2.54
CA MET A 119 5.51 1.72 -2.44
C MET A 119 5.91 0.81 -1.28
N ARG A 120 4.92 0.27 -0.58
CA ARG A 120 5.11 -0.66 0.53
C ARG A 120 4.21 -1.87 0.39
N PHE A 121 4.78 -3.04 0.64
CA PHE A 121 4.07 -4.27 0.93
C PHE A 121 4.25 -4.58 2.41
N PHE A 122 3.16 -4.58 3.16
CA PHE A 122 3.23 -5.03 4.55
C PHE A 122 3.50 -6.53 4.58
N LEU A 123 4.34 -6.97 5.50
CA LEU A 123 4.64 -8.39 5.63
C LEU A 123 3.65 -9.04 6.61
N PRO A 124 3.37 -10.36 6.47
CA PRO A 124 2.57 -11.11 7.44
C PRO A 124 3.00 -10.85 8.89
N ALA A 125 2.03 -10.82 9.82
CA ALA A 125 2.26 -10.46 11.22
C ALA A 125 3.32 -11.32 11.95
N LYS A 126 3.61 -12.51 11.41
CA LYS A 126 4.68 -13.39 11.93
C LYS A 126 6.10 -12.85 11.72
N PHE A 127 6.28 -11.90 10.79
CA PHE A 127 7.61 -11.34 10.51
C PHE A 127 7.90 -10.12 11.39
N ARG A 128 9.14 -10.09 11.88
CA ARG A 128 9.79 -8.98 12.55
C ARG A 128 11.08 -8.68 11.79
N LEU A 129 11.71 -7.55 12.04
CA LEU A 129 12.95 -7.17 11.36
C LEU A 129 14.05 -8.23 11.53
N GLU A 130 14.09 -8.88 12.70
CA GLU A 130 15.10 -9.87 13.06
C GLU A 130 14.93 -11.22 12.35
N ASN A 131 13.71 -11.55 11.92
CA ASN A 131 13.42 -12.86 11.31
C ASN A 131 12.91 -12.77 9.86
N ALA A 132 12.70 -11.57 9.35
CA ALA A 132 12.30 -11.38 7.96
C ALA A 132 13.46 -11.72 7.01
N PRO A 133 13.19 -12.40 5.89
CA PRO A 133 14.21 -12.66 4.90
C PRO A 133 14.78 -11.37 4.32
N THR A 134 16.11 -11.30 4.18
CA THR A 134 16.79 -10.12 3.63
C THR A 134 16.53 -10.02 2.12
N PRO A 135 16.15 -8.86 1.59
CA PRO A 135 16.03 -8.65 0.15
C PRO A 135 17.35 -8.91 -0.59
N VAL A 136 17.27 -9.48 -1.80
CA VAL A 136 18.44 -9.63 -2.69
C VAL A 136 18.70 -8.34 -3.47
N ASP A 137 17.64 -7.62 -3.86
CA ASP A 137 17.74 -6.32 -4.53
C ASP A 137 17.86 -5.22 -3.46
N ASP A 138 18.90 -4.40 -3.54
CA ASP A 138 19.26 -3.34 -2.59
C ASP A 138 18.28 -2.15 -2.61
N ARG A 139 17.47 -2.03 -3.68
CA ARG A 139 16.38 -1.05 -3.78
C ARG A 139 15.19 -1.41 -2.88
N VAL A 140 15.06 -2.67 -2.48
CA VAL A 140 14.05 -3.13 -1.54
C VAL A 140 14.59 -3.05 -0.12
N ARG A 141 13.91 -2.30 0.74
CA ARG A 141 14.31 -2.13 2.15
C ARG A 141 13.24 -2.65 3.09
N LEU A 142 13.65 -3.28 4.16
CA LEU A 142 12.74 -3.62 5.26
C LEU A 142 12.63 -2.43 6.21
N VAL A 143 11.41 -1.96 6.43
CA VAL A 143 11.11 -0.83 7.31
C VAL A 143 10.05 -1.21 8.32
N THR A 144 10.27 -0.84 9.57
CA THR A 144 9.24 -0.92 10.61
C THR A 144 8.49 0.40 10.63
N THR A 145 7.19 0.36 10.32
CA THR A 145 6.31 1.50 10.55
C THR A 145 5.89 1.48 12.01
N PRO A 146 6.03 2.60 12.75
CA PRO A 146 5.49 2.69 14.10
C PRO A 146 3.97 2.53 14.08
N GLY A 147 3.36 2.34 15.24
CA GLY A 147 1.91 2.43 15.35
C GLY A 147 1.45 3.81 14.90
N GLU A 148 0.40 3.85 14.08
CA GLU A 148 -0.08 5.08 13.48
C GLU A 148 -1.62 5.14 13.48
N THR A 149 -2.14 6.36 13.54
CA THR A 149 -3.57 6.62 13.36
C THR A 149 -3.78 7.14 11.95
N ILE A 150 -4.70 6.51 11.21
CA ILE A 150 -4.94 6.79 9.80
C ILE A 150 -6.43 7.07 9.59
N ALA A 151 -6.75 8.16 8.89
CA ALA A 151 -8.08 8.41 8.36
C ALA A 151 -8.23 7.70 7.02
N ILE A 152 -9.32 7.00 6.82
CA ILE A 152 -9.60 6.14 5.68
C ILE A 152 -10.94 6.51 5.05
N LEU A 153 -10.92 6.81 3.76
CA LEU A 153 -12.11 6.90 2.90
C LEU A 153 -12.11 5.73 1.92
N ARG A 154 -13.03 4.78 2.08
CA ARG A 154 -13.14 3.62 1.20
C ARG A 154 -13.95 3.96 -0.06
N TYR A 155 -13.48 3.45 -1.20
CA TYR A 155 -14.18 3.57 -2.49
C TYR A 155 -13.93 2.35 -3.39
N SER A 156 -14.77 2.18 -4.41
CA SER A 156 -14.60 1.17 -5.46
C SER A 156 -14.27 1.85 -6.79
N GLY A 157 -13.63 1.14 -7.71
CA GLY A 157 -13.35 1.67 -9.04
C GLY A 157 -11.97 1.31 -9.56
N SER A 158 -11.63 1.85 -10.73
CA SER A 158 -10.35 1.60 -11.43
C SER A 158 -9.15 2.33 -10.81
N GLY A 159 -9.37 3.21 -9.84
CA GLY A 159 -8.34 4.07 -9.25
C GLY A 159 -8.08 5.35 -10.06
N ILE A 160 -8.85 5.63 -11.11
CA ILE A 160 -8.76 6.88 -11.89
C ILE A 160 -9.11 8.09 -11.03
N ASP A 161 -10.08 7.94 -10.11
CA ASP A 161 -10.58 9.01 -9.23
C ASP A 161 -9.74 9.22 -7.96
N ARG A 162 -8.51 8.71 -7.94
CA ARG A 162 -7.64 8.69 -6.76
C ARG A 162 -7.44 10.08 -6.14
N ALA A 163 -7.09 11.06 -6.97
CA ALA A 163 -6.88 12.44 -6.52
C ALA A 163 -8.16 13.08 -5.96
N GLN A 164 -9.31 12.81 -6.59
CA GLN A 164 -10.60 13.27 -6.10
C GLN A 164 -10.92 12.66 -4.74
N ARG A 165 -10.71 11.36 -4.53
CA ARG A 165 -10.97 10.69 -3.25
C ARG A 165 -10.05 11.17 -2.13
N GLN A 166 -8.80 11.50 -2.46
CA GLN A 166 -7.88 12.13 -1.50
C GLN A 166 -8.32 13.54 -1.13
N ALA A 167 -8.83 14.31 -2.09
CA ALA A 167 -9.39 15.63 -1.82
C ALA A 167 -10.66 15.57 -0.93
N GLU A 168 -11.57 14.62 -1.20
CA GLU A 168 -12.76 14.36 -0.38
C GLU A 168 -12.36 14.01 1.07
N LEU A 169 -11.37 13.14 1.25
CA LEU A 169 -10.83 12.82 2.58
C LEU A 169 -10.29 14.08 3.29
N THR A 170 -9.53 14.90 2.56
CA THR A 170 -8.97 16.15 3.11
C THR A 170 -10.07 17.12 3.56
N VAL A 171 -11.13 17.26 2.79
CA VAL A 171 -12.29 18.09 3.14
C VAL A 171 -12.99 17.57 4.40
N ALA A 172 -13.22 16.24 4.47
CA ALA A 172 -13.84 15.63 5.65
C ALA A 172 -12.99 15.85 6.92
N LEU A 173 -11.67 15.75 6.81
CA LEU A 173 -10.76 16.02 7.93
C LEU A 173 -10.78 17.49 8.37
N ALA A 174 -10.86 18.42 7.42
CA ALA A 174 -10.92 19.85 7.74
C ALA A 174 -12.13 20.23 8.62
N LEU A 175 -13.23 19.47 8.53
CA LEU A 175 -14.46 19.64 9.28
C LEU A 175 -14.52 18.82 10.58
N SER A 176 -13.42 18.19 10.97
CA SER A 176 -13.37 17.26 12.11
C SER A 176 -12.37 17.71 13.20
N ALA A 177 -12.30 16.93 14.28
CA ALA A 177 -11.27 17.09 15.32
C ALA A 177 -9.93 16.43 14.94
N TRP A 178 -9.77 15.93 13.71
CA TRP A 178 -8.57 15.26 13.24
C TRP A 178 -7.82 16.12 12.22
N ARG A 179 -6.51 16.18 12.32
CA ARG A 179 -5.64 16.92 11.40
C ARG A 179 -4.70 15.98 10.69
N PRO A 180 -4.51 16.11 9.36
CA PRO A 180 -3.49 15.37 8.65
C PRO A 180 -2.10 15.67 9.22
N SER A 181 -1.32 14.63 9.51
CA SER A 181 0.10 14.72 9.89
C SER A 181 1.05 14.37 8.73
N GLY A 182 0.50 14.10 7.56
CA GLY A 182 1.23 13.78 6.33
C GLY A 182 0.35 13.91 5.08
N GLU A 183 0.98 13.75 3.91
CA GLU A 183 0.26 13.80 2.65
C GLU A 183 -0.67 12.59 2.48
N PRO A 184 -1.84 12.74 1.83
CA PRO A 184 -2.70 11.62 1.49
C PRO A 184 -2.02 10.62 0.57
N TYR A 185 -2.39 9.36 0.68
CA TYR A 185 -1.90 8.26 -0.14
C TYR A 185 -3.02 7.26 -0.45
N THR A 186 -2.71 6.25 -1.24
CA THR A 186 -3.71 5.24 -1.64
C THR A 186 -3.31 3.87 -1.10
N LEU A 187 -4.32 3.13 -0.65
CA LEU A 187 -4.25 1.73 -0.28
C LEU A 187 -5.06 0.91 -1.29
N ASN A 188 -4.40 -0.01 -1.98
CA ASN A 188 -5.01 -0.89 -2.97
C ASN A 188 -5.09 -2.31 -2.41
N TYR A 189 -6.26 -2.92 -2.48
CA TYR A 189 -6.53 -4.23 -1.89
C TYR A 189 -6.68 -5.34 -2.93
N ASP A 190 -6.86 -4.99 -4.18
CA ASP A 190 -7.16 -5.95 -5.23
C ASP A 190 -6.15 -5.89 -6.38
N ALA A 191 -6.03 -7.02 -7.06
CA ALA A 191 -5.17 -7.14 -8.23
C ALA A 191 -5.68 -6.27 -9.41
N PRO A 192 -4.80 -5.87 -10.33
CA PRO A 192 -5.20 -5.03 -11.48
C PRO A 192 -6.24 -5.68 -12.39
N PHE A 193 -6.37 -7.00 -12.38
CA PHE A 193 -7.34 -7.77 -13.17
C PHE A 193 -8.69 -7.98 -12.46
N THR A 194 -8.85 -7.57 -11.20
CA THR A 194 -10.15 -7.57 -10.52
C THR A 194 -11.10 -6.61 -11.24
N LEU A 195 -12.37 -7.00 -11.37
CA LEU A 195 -13.39 -6.14 -12.00
C LEU A 195 -13.46 -4.78 -11.30
N PRO A 196 -13.39 -3.66 -12.01
CA PRO A 196 -13.22 -2.33 -11.40
C PRO A 196 -14.25 -2.00 -10.30
N PHE A 197 -15.51 -2.33 -10.51
CA PHE A 197 -16.59 -2.07 -9.55
C PHE A 197 -16.51 -2.95 -8.28
N LEU A 198 -15.73 -4.04 -8.31
CA LEU A 198 -15.47 -4.92 -7.15
C LEU A 198 -14.16 -4.57 -6.43
N ARG A 199 -13.30 -3.72 -7.02
CA ARG A 199 -12.05 -3.32 -6.39
C ARG A 199 -12.32 -2.48 -5.16
N ARG A 200 -11.65 -2.82 -4.06
CA ARG A 200 -11.56 -1.99 -2.88
C ARG A 200 -10.30 -1.15 -2.96
N ASN A 201 -10.48 0.14 -2.93
CA ASN A 201 -9.42 1.12 -2.76
C ASN A 201 -9.75 1.99 -1.55
N GLU A 202 -8.74 2.57 -0.96
CA GLU A 202 -8.92 3.51 0.15
C GLU A 202 -8.00 4.71 -0.06
N ALA A 203 -8.56 5.92 0.01
CA ALA A 203 -7.78 7.12 0.24
C ALA A 203 -7.45 7.17 1.73
N ALA A 204 -6.20 7.44 2.06
CA ALA A 204 -5.68 7.37 3.41
C ALA A 204 -4.82 8.60 3.72
N ALA A 205 -4.83 9.04 4.98
CA ALA A 205 -3.92 10.05 5.50
C ALA A 205 -3.57 9.72 6.95
N ALA A 206 -2.29 9.84 7.31
CA ALA A 206 -1.90 9.81 8.70
C ALA A 206 -2.51 11.05 9.41
N VAL A 207 -3.06 10.84 10.60
CA VAL A 207 -3.76 11.91 11.33
C VAL A 207 -3.40 11.92 12.80
N GLU A 208 -3.52 13.09 13.38
CA GLU A 208 -3.44 13.33 14.82
C GLU A 208 -4.69 14.08 15.30
N LYS A 209 -5.03 13.92 16.57
CA LYS A 209 -6.15 14.67 17.15
C LYS A 209 -5.76 16.13 17.30
N ALA A 210 -6.63 17.03 16.86
CA ALA A 210 -6.42 18.46 17.08
C ALA A 210 -6.34 18.74 18.60
N PRO A 211 -5.48 19.67 19.03
CA PRO A 211 -5.35 20.07 20.43
C PRO A 211 -6.64 20.64 21.02
#